data_8e35b98b98ab11fb1020e7240cc58a18
#
_entry.id   8e35b98b98ab11fb1020e7240cc58a18
#
_cell.length_a   1.000
_cell.length_b   1.000
_cell.length_c   1.000
_cell.angle_alpha   90.00
_cell.angle_beta   90.00
_cell.angle_gamma   90.00
#
_symmetry.space_group_name_H-M   'P 1'
#
loop_
_entity.id
_entity.type
_entity.pdbx_description
1 polymer ?
#
loop_
_entity_poly.entity_id
_entity_poly.type
_entity_poly.pdbx_seq_one_letter_code
_entity_poly.pdbx_strand_id
1 'polypeptide(L)'
;VERESEQIKSYERRHNLEMKQTGTGLRYIISGDSLKKRVASGMKATIAYDLSLLDGTLCYSVDSKKPRTVTVDHDDLISGIHEGLKLMHLGQDAVFIIPSHLAYGLTGDNNKVPPGSALVCNLYLIDLK
;
A
#
# COMPACT_ATOMS: atom_id res chain seq x y z
N VAL A 1 2.15 4.12 16.98
CA VAL A 1 1.57 5.05 17.94
C VAL A 1 0.13 4.66 18.19
N GLU A 2 -0.27 4.69 19.45
CA GLU A 2 -1.59 4.23 19.90
C GLU A 2 -2.74 4.98 19.20
N ARG A 3 -2.62 6.29 19.09
CA ARG A 3 -3.65 7.12 18.46
C ARG A 3 -3.83 6.79 16.97
N GLU A 4 -2.74 6.56 16.26
CA GLU A 4 -2.78 6.17 14.86
C GLU A 4 -3.42 4.79 14.69
N SER A 5 -3.07 3.84 15.56
CA SER A 5 -3.66 2.51 15.55
C SER A 5 -5.18 2.57 15.74
N GLU A 6 -5.66 3.44 16.64
CA GLU A 6 -7.09 3.63 16.84
C GLU A 6 -7.78 4.24 15.62
N GLN A 7 -7.12 5.18 14.94
CA GLN A 7 -7.63 5.77 13.70
C GLN A 7 -7.77 4.73 12.61
N ILE A 8 -6.79 3.84 12.48
CA ILE A 8 -6.82 2.75 11.51
C ILE A 8 -7.96 1.78 11.83
N LYS A 9 -8.12 1.38 13.08
CA LYS A 9 -9.21 0.49 13.48
C LYS A 9 -10.57 1.12 13.23
N SER A 10 -10.71 2.42 13.48
CA SER A 10 -11.95 3.15 13.20
C SER A 10 -12.26 3.17 11.71
N TYR A 11 -11.24 3.38 10.88
CA TYR A 11 -11.39 3.33 9.42
C TYR A 11 -11.91 1.96 8.97
N GLU A 12 -11.31 0.88 9.46
CA GLU A 12 -11.74 -0.48 9.12
C GLU A 12 -13.22 -0.70 9.47
N ARG A 13 -13.64 -0.27 10.66
CA ARG A 13 -15.05 -0.43 11.09
C ARG A 13 -16.00 0.35 10.21
N ARG A 14 -15.66 1.61 9.89
CA ARG A 14 -16.52 2.47 9.07
C ARG A 14 -16.67 1.96 7.64
N HIS A 15 -15.66 1.27 7.12
CA HIS A 15 -15.66 0.74 5.76
C HIS A 15 -15.96 -0.76 5.69
N ASN A 16 -16.30 -1.38 6.82
CA ASN A 16 -16.65 -2.80 6.90
C ASN A 16 -15.54 -3.71 6.37
N LEU A 17 -14.30 -3.41 6.72
CA LEU A 17 -13.14 -4.17 6.24
C LEU A 17 -12.70 -5.19 7.27
N GLU A 18 -12.42 -6.42 6.82
CA GLU A 18 -11.78 -7.45 7.62
C GLU A 18 -10.36 -7.65 7.08
N MET A 19 -9.42 -6.91 7.64
CA MET A 19 -8.05 -6.89 7.15
C MET A 19 -7.13 -7.79 7.98
N LYS A 20 -6.19 -8.41 7.30
CA LYS A 20 -5.07 -9.11 7.93
C LYS A 20 -3.99 -8.09 8.26
N GLN A 21 -3.12 -8.42 9.21
CA GLN A 21 -2.05 -7.55 9.66
C GLN A 21 -0.72 -8.29 9.67
N THR A 22 0.33 -7.66 9.16
CA THR A 22 1.70 -8.20 9.21
C THR A 22 2.36 -7.82 10.53
N GLY A 23 3.54 -8.41 10.77
CA GLY A 23 4.33 -8.10 11.97
C GLY A 23 4.81 -6.66 12.06
N THR A 24 4.88 -5.93 10.93
CA THR A 24 5.28 -4.52 10.90
C THR A 24 4.13 -3.55 11.09
N GLY A 25 2.90 -4.05 11.10
CA GLY A 25 1.69 -3.24 11.25
C GLY A 25 0.97 -2.93 9.95
N LEU A 26 1.48 -3.38 8.81
CA LEU A 26 0.78 -3.24 7.53
C LEU A 26 -0.51 -4.07 7.55
N ARG A 27 -1.62 -3.45 7.16
CA ARG A 27 -2.90 -4.14 7.05
C ARG A 27 -3.27 -4.32 5.60
N TYR A 28 -3.89 -5.45 5.25
CA TYR A 28 -4.14 -5.75 3.85
C TYR A 28 -5.35 -6.64 3.62
N ILE A 29 -5.97 -6.44 2.45
CA ILE A 29 -6.91 -7.36 1.82
C ILE A 29 -6.45 -7.54 0.38
N ILE A 30 -6.19 -8.77 -0.03
CA ILE A 30 -5.71 -9.09 -1.37
C ILE A 30 -6.73 -9.98 -2.05
N SER A 31 -7.09 -9.64 -3.29
CA SER A 31 -8.09 -10.37 -4.08
C SER A 31 -7.50 -10.82 -5.41
N GLY A 32 -7.93 -11.99 -5.87
CA GLY A 32 -7.51 -12.53 -7.15
C GLY A 32 -6.81 -13.88 -7.03
N ASP A 33 -6.34 -14.39 -8.16
CA ASP A 33 -5.76 -15.73 -8.27
C ASP A 33 -4.37 -15.79 -7.63
N SER A 34 -4.22 -16.63 -6.60
CA SER A 34 -2.95 -16.84 -5.91
C SER A 34 -2.09 -17.94 -6.53
N LEU A 35 -2.51 -18.51 -7.64
CA LEU A 35 -1.74 -19.57 -8.32
C LEU A 35 -0.72 -19.03 -9.31
N LYS A 36 -0.79 -17.73 -9.63
CA LYS A 36 0.15 -17.10 -10.53
C LYS A 36 1.43 -16.71 -9.78
N LYS A 37 2.40 -16.19 -10.54
CA LYS A 37 3.72 -15.82 -10.04
C LYS A 37 3.64 -14.87 -8.84
N ARG A 38 4.35 -15.21 -7.78
CA ARG A 38 4.43 -14.36 -6.58
C ARG A 38 5.56 -13.36 -6.69
N VAL A 39 5.33 -12.16 -6.16
CA VAL A 39 6.35 -11.10 -6.12
C VAL A 39 7.46 -11.48 -5.15
N ALA A 40 8.69 -11.27 -5.58
CA ALA A 40 9.87 -11.41 -4.74
C ALA A 40 10.78 -10.19 -4.87
N SER A 41 11.65 -9.98 -3.88
CA SER A 41 12.62 -8.90 -3.89
C SER A 41 13.47 -8.94 -5.17
N GLY A 42 13.73 -7.79 -5.76
CA GLY A 42 14.53 -7.65 -6.98
C GLY A 42 13.76 -7.81 -8.28
N MET A 43 12.53 -8.29 -8.23
CA MET A 43 11.67 -8.38 -9.42
C MET A 43 11.16 -7.01 -9.84
N LYS A 44 10.83 -6.88 -11.12
CA LYS A 44 10.21 -5.67 -11.65
C LYS A 44 8.70 -5.82 -11.70
N ALA A 45 8.02 -5.00 -10.92
CA ALA A 45 6.57 -5.01 -10.82
C ALA A 45 6.01 -3.77 -11.52
N THR A 46 5.07 -3.98 -12.44
CA THR A 46 4.34 -2.89 -13.09
C THR A 46 3.02 -2.73 -12.37
N ILE A 47 2.80 -1.56 -11.79
CA ILE A 47 1.70 -1.33 -10.85
C ILE A 47 0.94 -0.05 -11.18
N ALA A 48 -0.35 -0.07 -10.86
CA ALA A 48 -1.18 1.11 -10.73
C ALA A 48 -1.64 1.19 -9.29
N TYR A 49 -1.67 2.39 -8.72
CA TYR A 49 -2.09 2.55 -7.33
C TYR A 49 -2.53 3.97 -7.03
N ASP A 50 -3.24 4.14 -5.93
CA ASP A 50 -3.46 5.44 -5.34
C ASP A 50 -3.09 5.43 -3.86
N LEU A 51 -2.81 6.61 -3.33
CA LEU A 51 -2.53 6.83 -1.91
C LEU A 51 -3.44 7.93 -1.41
N SER A 52 -4.25 7.60 -0.41
CA SER A 52 -5.19 8.55 0.20
C SER A 52 -5.00 8.58 1.71
N LEU A 53 -5.36 9.71 2.32
CA LEU A 53 -5.46 9.80 3.78
C LEU A 53 -6.68 9.03 4.26
N LEU A 54 -6.76 8.76 5.56
CA LEU A 54 -7.90 8.04 6.14
C LEU A 54 -9.21 8.81 6.00
N ASP A 55 -9.16 10.13 5.80
CA ASP A 55 -10.34 10.96 5.57
C ASP A 55 -10.81 10.96 4.10
N GLY A 56 -10.12 10.23 3.23
CA GLY A 56 -10.45 10.13 1.82
C GLY A 56 -9.73 11.10 0.90
N THR A 57 -8.90 12.00 1.44
CA THR A 57 -8.14 12.95 0.63
C THR A 57 -7.12 12.21 -0.23
N LEU A 58 -7.25 12.31 -1.56
CA LEU A 58 -6.30 11.69 -2.48
C LEU A 58 -4.99 12.47 -2.49
N CYS A 59 -3.88 11.76 -2.25
CA CYS A 59 -2.55 12.36 -2.25
C CYS A 59 -1.80 12.11 -3.55
N TYR A 60 -1.74 10.85 -3.98
CA TYR A 60 -1.02 10.44 -5.19
C TYR A 60 -1.80 9.38 -5.93
N SER A 61 -1.66 9.35 -7.27
CA SER A 61 -2.33 8.37 -8.11
C SER A 61 -1.45 8.01 -9.30
N VAL A 62 -1.34 6.72 -9.59
CA VAL A 62 -0.67 6.18 -10.77
C VAL A 62 -1.70 5.35 -11.54
N ASP A 63 -2.12 5.86 -12.70
CA ASP A 63 -3.19 5.30 -13.51
C ASP A 63 -2.70 4.04 -14.26
N SER A 64 -3.60 3.08 -14.47
CA SER A 64 -3.32 1.87 -15.24
C SER A 64 -3.00 2.15 -16.71
N LYS A 65 -3.36 3.31 -17.24
CA LYS A 65 -2.99 3.72 -18.60
C LYS A 65 -1.54 4.18 -18.70
N LYS A 66 -0.96 4.64 -17.59
CA LYS A 66 0.45 5.00 -17.46
C LYS A 66 1.00 4.39 -16.19
N PRO A 67 1.10 3.06 -16.13
CA PRO A 67 1.53 2.40 -14.91
C PRO A 67 3.00 2.67 -14.63
N ARG A 68 3.38 2.44 -13.38
CA ARG A 68 4.77 2.58 -12.94
C ARG A 68 5.40 1.20 -12.80
N THR A 69 6.61 1.05 -13.33
CA THR A 69 7.41 -0.15 -13.10
C THR A 69 8.44 0.14 -12.02
N VAL A 70 8.43 -0.68 -10.98
CA VAL A 70 9.34 -0.53 -9.84
C VAL A 70 10.12 -1.81 -9.62
N THR A 71 11.38 -1.68 -9.21
CA THR A 71 12.18 -2.82 -8.76
C THR A 71 11.91 -3.01 -7.27
N VAL A 72 11.34 -4.14 -6.92
CA VAL A 72 10.89 -4.43 -5.54
C VAL A 72 12.08 -4.38 -4.58
N ASP A 73 11.93 -3.62 -3.50
CA ASP A 73 12.93 -3.38 -2.45
C ASP A 73 14.12 -2.50 -2.87
N HIS A 74 14.18 -2.03 -4.11
CA HIS A 74 15.33 -1.24 -4.59
C HIS A 74 14.96 0.19 -5.00
N ASP A 75 13.78 0.40 -5.56
CA ASP A 75 13.38 1.72 -6.02
C ASP A 75 12.88 2.60 -4.86
N ASP A 76 12.95 3.91 -5.09
CA ASP A 76 12.49 4.92 -4.13
C ASP A 76 10.97 4.97 -4.09
N LEU A 77 10.42 4.22 -3.16
CA LEU A 77 8.99 4.09 -2.94
C LEU A 77 8.79 3.75 -1.46
N ILE A 78 7.68 4.18 -0.87
CA ILE A 78 7.44 3.91 0.55
C ILE A 78 7.50 2.42 0.85
N SER A 79 8.07 2.08 2.00
CA SER A 79 8.35 0.69 2.36
C SER A 79 7.10 -0.17 2.48
N GLY A 80 5.96 0.44 2.85
CA GLY A 80 4.69 -0.29 2.92
C GLY A 80 4.23 -0.84 1.58
N ILE A 81 4.51 -0.14 0.48
CA ILE A 81 4.19 -0.66 -0.86
C ILE A 81 5.11 -1.81 -1.22
N HIS A 82 6.42 -1.70 -0.96
CA HIS A 82 7.35 -2.82 -1.20
C HIS A 82 6.95 -4.05 -0.40
N GLU A 83 6.63 -3.89 0.86
CA GLU A 83 6.18 -4.99 1.71
C GLU A 83 4.88 -5.60 1.19
N GLY A 84 3.92 -4.75 0.85
CA GLY A 84 2.62 -5.19 0.33
C GLY A 84 2.75 -5.97 -0.98
N LEU A 85 3.61 -5.50 -1.89
CA LEU A 85 3.86 -6.19 -3.15
C LEU A 85 4.33 -7.63 -2.93
N LYS A 86 5.20 -7.85 -1.95
CA LYS A 86 5.73 -9.20 -1.67
C LYS A 86 4.68 -10.16 -1.11
N LEU A 87 3.49 -9.67 -0.78
CA LEU A 87 2.35 -10.50 -0.39
C LEU A 87 1.47 -10.89 -1.59
N MET A 88 1.72 -10.30 -2.76
CA MET A 88 0.84 -10.42 -3.92
C MET A 88 1.35 -11.39 -4.98
N HIS A 89 0.41 -11.85 -5.79
CA HIS A 89 0.67 -12.62 -7.01
C HIS A 89 0.24 -11.81 -8.22
N LEU A 90 0.82 -12.13 -9.38
CA LEU A 90 0.51 -11.43 -10.62
C LEU A 90 -1.00 -11.40 -10.90
N GLY A 91 -1.51 -10.23 -11.25
CA GLY A 91 -2.92 -10.02 -11.60
C GLY A 91 -3.83 -9.74 -10.42
N GLN A 92 -3.32 -9.82 -9.20
CA GLN A 92 -4.12 -9.51 -8.01
C GLN A 92 -4.25 -8.01 -7.80
N ASP A 93 -5.31 -7.62 -7.11
CA ASP A 93 -5.47 -6.28 -6.57
C ASP A 93 -5.50 -6.33 -5.04
N ALA A 94 -5.20 -5.21 -4.42
CA ALA A 94 -5.10 -5.15 -2.97
C ALA A 94 -5.54 -3.80 -2.43
N VAL A 95 -6.02 -3.82 -1.19
CA VAL A 95 -6.18 -2.62 -0.37
C VAL A 95 -5.23 -2.75 0.80
N PHE A 96 -4.36 -1.77 0.97
CA PHE A 96 -3.45 -1.69 2.10
C PHE A 96 -3.81 -0.49 2.96
N ILE A 97 -3.72 -0.65 4.28
CA ILE A 97 -3.62 0.49 5.19
C ILE A 97 -2.19 0.50 5.70
N ILE A 98 -1.47 1.55 5.35
CA ILE A 98 -0.04 1.68 5.58
C ILE A 98 0.17 2.64 6.74
N PRO A 99 0.63 2.16 7.92
CA PRO A 99 0.90 3.07 9.04
C PRO A 99 2.05 4.01 8.69
N SER A 100 2.12 5.15 9.36
CA SER A 100 3.04 6.22 9.00
C SER A 100 4.49 5.78 8.97
N HIS A 101 4.90 4.86 9.87
CA HIS A 101 6.30 4.40 9.90
C HIS A 101 6.69 3.56 8.68
N LEU A 102 5.73 3.08 7.90
CA LEU A 102 5.95 2.38 6.63
C LEU A 102 5.64 3.28 5.42
N ALA A 103 5.31 4.53 5.66
CA ALA A 103 4.98 5.54 4.65
C ALA A 103 5.95 6.73 4.75
N TYR A 104 5.45 7.92 5.10
CA TYR A 104 6.27 9.13 5.14
C TYR A 104 6.67 9.55 6.55
N GLY A 105 6.35 8.74 7.55
CA GLY A 105 6.84 8.89 8.91
C GLY A 105 6.25 10.08 9.65
N LEU A 106 6.97 10.49 10.70
CA LEU A 106 6.54 11.57 11.59
C LEU A 106 6.68 12.95 10.97
N THR A 107 7.45 13.09 9.89
CA THR A 107 7.66 14.38 9.22
C THR A 107 6.74 14.59 8.02
N GLY A 108 6.11 13.52 7.50
CA GLY A 108 5.36 13.60 6.25
C GLY A 108 6.27 13.78 5.04
N ASP A 109 5.71 14.16 3.88
CA ASP A 109 6.49 14.37 2.66
C ASP A 109 6.66 15.83 2.27
N ASN A 110 6.26 16.75 3.16
CA ASN A 110 6.31 18.20 2.94
C ASN A 110 5.51 18.69 1.73
N ASN A 111 4.54 17.89 1.29
CA ASN A 111 3.71 18.21 0.14
C ASN A 111 2.27 17.83 0.41
N LYS A 112 1.90 16.58 0.14
CA LYS A 112 0.51 16.12 0.23
C LYS A 112 0.22 15.25 1.44
N VAL A 113 1.22 14.66 2.05
CA VAL A 113 1.07 13.78 3.21
C VAL A 113 1.52 14.50 4.48
N PRO A 114 0.57 14.81 5.38
CA PRO A 114 0.92 15.43 6.67
C PRO A 114 1.75 14.50 7.55
N PRO A 115 2.46 15.08 8.55
CA PRO A 115 3.20 14.27 9.51
C PRO A 115 2.34 13.24 10.23
N GLY A 116 2.88 12.04 10.43
CA GLY A 116 2.24 10.99 11.21
C GLY A 116 0.97 10.41 10.59
N SER A 117 0.83 10.47 9.26
CA SER A 117 -0.38 10.03 8.57
C SER A 117 -0.30 8.59 8.11
N ALA A 118 -1.30 7.78 8.47
CA ALA A 118 -1.53 6.50 7.84
C ALA A 118 -2.15 6.71 6.46
N LEU A 119 -1.86 5.84 5.51
CA LEU A 119 -2.34 5.94 4.14
C LEU A 119 -3.16 4.71 3.75
N VAL A 120 -4.19 4.94 2.94
CA VAL A 120 -4.93 3.86 2.26
C VAL A 120 -4.40 3.77 0.84
N CYS A 121 -3.94 2.58 0.45
CA CYS A 121 -3.41 2.31 -0.87
C CYS A 121 -4.27 1.26 -1.56
N ASN A 122 -4.86 1.63 -2.70
CA ASN A 122 -5.47 0.66 -3.59
C ASN A 122 -4.44 0.37 -4.67
N LEU A 123 -4.08 -0.90 -4.86
CA LEU A 123 -2.98 -1.28 -5.75
C LEU A 123 -3.38 -2.44 -6.65
N TYR A 124 -3.02 -2.34 -7.92
CA TYR A 124 -3.22 -3.39 -8.90
C TYR A 124 -1.87 -3.78 -9.51
N LEU A 125 -1.54 -5.07 -9.46
CA LEU A 125 -0.29 -5.62 -10.02
C LEU A 125 -0.55 -6.08 -11.46
N ILE A 126 -0.09 -5.28 -12.42
CA ILE A 126 -0.40 -5.45 -13.84
C ILE A 126 0.54 -6.47 -14.49
N ASP A 127 1.84 -6.37 -14.20
CA ASP A 127 2.86 -7.22 -14.80
C ASP A 127 3.98 -7.47 -13.79
N LEU A 128 4.70 -8.57 -13.98
CA LEU A 128 5.77 -8.99 -13.07
C LEU A 128 6.86 -9.71 -13.84
N LYS A 129 8.09 -9.20 -13.74
CA LYS A 129 9.25 -9.80 -14.43
C LYS A 129 10.43 -10.06 -13.50
#